data_add151ea6327fdb7da3631521e428409
#
_entry.id   add151ea6327fdb7da3631521e428409
#
_cell.length_a   1.000
_cell.length_b   1.000
_cell.length_c   1.000
_cell.angle_alpha   90.00
_cell.angle_beta   90.00
_cell.angle_gamma   90.00
#
_symmetry.space_group_name_H-M   'P 1'
#
loop_
_entity.id
_entity.type
_entity.pdbx_description
1 polymer ?
#
loop_
_entity_poly.entity_id
_entity_poly.type
_entity_poly.pdbx_seq_one_letter_code
_entity_poly.pdbx_strand_id
1 'polypeptide(L)'
;MDFLKEIVKEIGDEYTQIAADIDGTERFIDTGSYIFNSLVSGSIYGGVSTNKITAIAGETSTGKTYFSLAIVKNFLDTNPDGYCLYFDTEAAITKGLLASRGIDQNRLVVVNVVTIEEFRSKALRAVDIYLKTEEENRKPCMFVLDSLGMLSTEKEITDALNDKQVRDMTKSQLVKGAFRMLTLKLGQANIPLIVTNHTYDVIGSYVPTKEMGGGSGLKSVSYTHLTLPTIYSV
;
A
#
# COMPACT_ATOMS: atom_id res chain seq x y z
N MET A 1 -29.38 -23.08 11.26
CA MET A 1 -28.06 -23.37 10.64
C MET A 1 -28.19 -23.73 9.15
N ASP A 2 -29.20 -24.46 8.72
CA ASP A 2 -29.35 -24.80 7.29
C ASP A 2 -29.58 -23.60 6.36
N PHE A 3 -30.40 -22.65 6.78
CA PHE A 3 -30.77 -21.49 5.94
C PHE A 3 -29.57 -20.61 5.59
N LEU A 4 -28.63 -20.37 6.52
CA LEU A 4 -27.41 -19.59 6.24
C LEU A 4 -26.49 -20.29 5.24
N LYS A 5 -26.39 -21.62 5.36
CA LYS A 5 -25.59 -22.42 4.40
C LYS A 5 -26.24 -22.43 3.01
N GLU A 6 -27.57 -22.43 2.95
CA GLU A 6 -28.31 -22.34 1.69
C GLU A 6 -28.08 -20.98 1.01
N ILE A 7 -28.10 -19.87 1.76
CA ILE A 7 -27.77 -18.54 1.24
C ILE A 7 -26.34 -18.51 0.68
N VAL A 8 -25.35 -19.00 1.43
CA VAL A 8 -23.95 -19.06 0.98
C VAL A 8 -23.81 -19.85 -0.31
N LYS A 9 -24.52 -21.00 -0.42
CA LYS A 9 -24.52 -21.84 -1.62
C LYS A 9 -25.21 -21.16 -2.82
N GLU A 10 -26.30 -20.44 -2.60
CA GLU A 10 -27.04 -19.75 -3.66
C GLU A 10 -26.28 -18.52 -4.21
N ILE A 11 -25.55 -17.79 -3.34
CA ILE A 11 -24.68 -16.70 -3.77
C ILE A 11 -23.55 -17.24 -4.63
N GLY A 12 -23.00 -18.42 -4.28
CA GLY A 12 -22.13 -19.23 -5.15
C GLY A 12 -20.73 -18.65 -5.43
N ASP A 13 -20.28 -17.66 -4.64
CA ASP A 13 -18.95 -17.09 -4.77
C ASP A 13 -18.01 -17.63 -3.65
N GLU A 14 -16.75 -17.84 -3.98
CA GLU A 14 -15.75 -18.44 -3.07
C GLU A 14 -15.43 -17.56 -1.84
N TYR A 15 -15.84 -16.29 -1.85
CA TYR A 15 -15.57 -15.32 -0.76
C TYR A 15 -16.78 -15.13 0.16
N THR A 16 -17.92 -15.72 -0.17
CA THR A 16 -19.12 -15.68 0.68
C THR A 16 -19.07 -16.81 1.70
N GLN A 17 -18.99 -16.46 2.98
CA GLN A 17 -18.88 -17.43 4.07
C GLN A 17 -19.63 -16.97 5.33
N ILE A 18 -19.98 -17.91 6.19
CA ILE A 18 -20.56 -17.60 7.49
C ILE A 18 -19.49 -16.95 8.37
N ALA A 19 -19.85 -15.90 9.11
CA ALA A 19 -18.88 -15.17 9.93
C ALA A 19 -18.10 -16.04 10.94
N ALA A 20 -18.71 -17.13 11.41
CA ALA A 20 -18.05 -18.09 12.30
C ALA A 20 -16.95 -18.91 11.61
N ASP A 21 -16.98 -18.99 10.28
CA ASP A 21 -16.04 -19.74 9.48
C ASP A 21 -14.89 -18.84 8.95
N ILE A 22 -14.97 -17.53 9.22
CA ILE A 22 -13.90 -16.59 8.86
C ILE A 22 -12.65 -16.91 9.73
N ASP A 23 -11.52 -17.15 9.09
CA ASP A 23 -10.23 -17.23 9.80
C ASP A 23 -9.97 -15.88 10.47
N GLY A 24 -10.23 -15.80 11.76
CA GLY A 24 -10.09 -14.58 12.58
C GLY A 24 -8.65 -14.27 12.97
N THR A 25 -7.68 -15.02 12.48
CA THR A 25 -6.27 -14.83 12.82
C THR A 25 -5.70 -13.63 12.07
N GLU A 26 -5.64 -12.47 12.73
CA GLU A 26 -4.87 -11.34 12.21
C GLU A 26 -3.40 -11.75 12.12
N ARG A 27 -2.85 -11.70 10.91
CA ARG A 27 -1.42 -11.95 10.67
C ARG A 27 -0.73 -10.62 10.42
N PHE A 28 0.47 -10.49 10.99
CA PHE A 28 1.26 -9.28 10.89
C PHE A 28 2.62 -9.56 10.27
N ILE A 29 3.13 -8.56 9.59
CA ILE A 29 4.51 -8.49 9.10
C ILE A 29 5.28 -7.63 10.08
N ASP A 30 6.31 -8.19 10.72
CA ASP A 30 7.21 -7.45 11.58
C ASP A 30 7.89 -6.31 10.77
N THR A 31 7.84 -5.10 11.31
CA THR A 31 8.47 -3.93 10.67
C THR A 31 9.98 -3.85 10.90
N GLY A 32 10.55 -4.73 11.74
CA GLY A 32 11.94 -4.68 12.20
C GLY A 32 12.17 -3.73 13.38
N SER A 33 11.10 -3.17 13.93
CA SER A 33 11.18 -2.26 15.08
C SER A 33 10.00 -2.49 16.03
N TYR A 34 10.27 -2.86 17.27
CA TYR A 34 9.25 -3.03 18.30
C TYR A 34 8.39 -1.78 18.51
N ILE A 35 9.03 -0.60 18.46
CA ILE A 35 8.31 0.68 18.58
C ILE A 35 7.37 0.86 17.40
N PHE A 36 7.85 0.59 16.18
CA PHE A 36 7.08 0.76 14.98
C PHE A 36 5.93 -0.27 14.91
N ASN A 37 6.16 -1.51 15.31
CA ASN A 37 5.13 -2.53 15.47
C ASN A 37 4.02 -2.05 16.42
N SER A 38 4.39 -1.54 17.59
CA SER A 38 3.43 -1.03 18.56
C SER A 38 2.61 0.15 18.02
N LEU A 39 3.24 1.06 17.27
CA LEU A 39 2.55 2.21 16.67
C LEU A 39 1.56 1.79 15.59
N VAL A 40 1.86 0.73 14.82
CA VAL A 40 1.04 0.29 13.69
C VAL A 40 -0.09 -0.64 14.13
N SER A 41 0.18 -1.56 15.06
CA SER A 41 -0.77 -2.63 15.45
C SER A 41 -1.19 -2.61 16.92
N GLY A 42 -0.62 -1.72 17.73
CA GLY A 42 -0.84 -1.73 19.20
C GLY A 42 -0.06 -2.81 19.96
N SER A 43 0.75 -3.63 19.27
CA SER A 43 1.55 -4.70 19.87
C SER A 43 3.00 -4.63 19.39
N ILE A 44 3.95 -4.79 20.31
CA ILE A 44 5.38 -4.87 19.98
C ILE A 44 5.73 -6.10 19.12
N TYR A 45 4.90 -7.14 19.17
CA TYR A 45 5.02 -8.38 18.37
C TYR A 45 4.09 -8.38 17.15
N GLY A 46 3.40 -7.28 16.87
CA GLY A 46 2.55 -7.11 15.73
C GLY A 46 3.32 -6.59 14.51
N GLY A 47 2.79 -5.55 13.90
CA GLY A 47 3.37 -4.91 12.72
C GLY A 47 2.32 -4.55 11.68
N VAL A 48 2.65 -4.66 10.40
CA VAL A 48 1.73 -4.37 9.30
C VAL A 48 0.80 -5.54 9.07
N SER A 49 -0.51 -5.31 9.02
CA SER A 49 -1.51 -6.34 8.74
C SER A 49 -1.37 -6.90 7.32
N THR A 50 -1.42 -8.22 7.16
CA THR A 50 -1.18 -8.92 5.89
C THR A 50 -2.26 -8.76 4.85
N ASN A 51 -3.44 -8.24 5.21
CA ASN A 51 -4.58 -8.11 4.29
C ASN A 51 -5.15 -6.68 4.23
N LYS A 52 -4.36 -5.69 4.63
CA LYS A 52 -4.80 -4.30 4.71
C LYS A 52 -3.85 -3.35 3.98
N ILE A 53 -4.30 -2.13 3.81
CA ILE A 53 -3.51 -1.01 3.29
C ILE A 53 -2.98 -0.22 4.48
N THR A 54 -1.66 -0.08 4.57
CA THR A 54 -0.98 0.72 5.60
C THR A 54 -0.33 1.93 4.96
N ALA A 55 -0.65 3.12 5.43
CA ALA A 55 -0.09 4.37 4.95
C ALA A 55 1.00 4.89 5.89
N ILE A 56 2.17 5.20 5.33
CA ILE A 56 3.30 5.85 6.01
C ILE A 56 3.45 7.24 5.43
N ALA A 57 3.11 8.27 6.20
CA ALA A 57 3.17 9.65 5.76
C ALA A 57 4.27 10.41 6.48
N GLY A 58 4.80 11.45 5.85
CA GLY A 58 5.83 12.31 6.43
C GLY A 58 6.37 13.30 5.41
N GLU A 59 7.11 14.28 5.89
CA GLU A 59 7.82 15.23 5.04
C GLU A 59 8.91 14.56 4.20
N THR A 60 9.48 15.28 3.27
CA THR A 60 10.64 14.81 2.49
C THR A 60 11.79 14.47 3.44
N SER A 61 12.54 13.40 3.12
CA SER A 61 13.71 12.95 3.89
C SER A 61 13.43 12.43 5.31
N THR A 62 12.18 12.15 5.68
CA THR A 62 11.83 11.53 6.98
C THR A 62 12.03 10.01 7.03
N GLY A 63 12.57 9.40 5.97
CA GLY A 63 12.90 7.98 5.94
C GLY A 63 11.76 7.06 5.48
N LYS A 64 10.71 7.57 4.81
CA LYS A 64 9.57 6.75 4.34
C LYS A 64 10.01 5.54 3.51
N THR A 65 10.84 5.76 2.49
CA THR A 65 11.41 4.69 1.67
C THR A 65 12.25 3.72 2.49
N TYR A 66 13.01 4.23 3.49
CA TYR A 66 13.79 3.39 4.38
C TYR A 66 12.89 2.43 5.18
N PHE A 67 11.81 2.93 5.76
CA PHE A 67 10.87 2.10 6.52
C PHE A 67 10.13 1.11 5.63
N SER A 68 9.70 1.51 4.44
CA SER A 68 9.05 0.58 3.51
C SER A 68 9.98 -0.56 3.09
N LEU A 69 11.25 -0.28 2.82
CA LEU A 69 12.25 -1.30 2.49
C LEU A 69 12.60 -2.21 3.68
N ALA A 70 12.59 -1.70 4.92
CA ALA A 70 12.77 -2.52 6.11
C ALA A 70 11.63 -3.54 6.26
N ILE A 71 10.38 -3.10 6.05
CA ILE A 71 9.21 -3.99 6.07
C ILE A 71 9.30 -5.04 4.96
N VAL A 72 9.69 -4.63 3.73
CA VAL A 72 9.92 -5.55 2.60
C VAL A 72 10.96 -6.60 2.96
N LYS A 73 12.09 -6.18 3.54
CA LYS A 73 13.16 -7.12 3.95
C LYS A 73 12.62 -8.15 4.93
N ASN A 74 11.96 -7.73 6.00
CA ASN A 74 11.42 -8.63 7.01
C ASN A 74 10.35 -9.57 6.43
N PHE A 75 9.50 -9.07 5.54
CA PHE A 75 8.56 -9.90 4.81
C PHE A 75 9.24 -11.00 4.00
N LEU A 76 10.27 -10.64 3.23
CA LEU A 76 11.03 -11.60 2.42
C LEU A 76 11.84 -12.58 3.27
N ASP A 77 12.39 -12.15 4.40
CA ASP A 77 13.11 -13.03 5.33
C ASP A 77 12.17 -14.06 6.00
N THR A 78 10.97 -13.63 6.36
CA THR A 78 9.96 -14.49 6.98
C THR A 78 9.29 -15.45 5.99
N ASN A 79 9.25 -15.07 4.71
CA ASN A 79 8.64 -15.84 3.63
C ASN A 79 9.69 -16.19 2.56
N PRO A 80 10.40 -17.33 2.67
CA PRO A 80 11.48 -17.69 1.74
C PRO A 80 11.07 -17.73 0.27
N ASP A 81 9.83 -18.15 -0.02
CA ASP A 81 9.24 -18.17 -1.37
C ASP A 81 8.46 -16.91 -1.74
N GLY A 82 8.38 -15.95 -0.82
CA GLY A 82 7.64 -14.72 -1.00
C GLY A 82 8.34 -13.75 -1.95
N TYR A 83 7.55 -12.84 -2.53
CA TYR A 83 8.04 -11.79 -3.42
C TYR A 83 7.31 -10.47 -3.19
N CYS A 84 7.93 -9.38 -3.66
CA CYS A 84 7.39 -8.04 -3.53
C CYS A 84 7.25 -7.36 -4.89
N LEU A 85 6.09 -6.72 -5.15
CA LEU A 85 5.93 -5.75 -6.22
C LEU A 85 6.09 -4.35 -5.65
N TYR A 86 7.13 -3.66 -6.10
CA TYR A 86 7.45 -2.31 -5.65
C TYR A 86 7.13 -1.30 -6.77
N PHE A 87 6.05 -0.55 -6.59
CA PHE A 87 5.66 0.53 -7.50
C PHE A 87 6.47 1.78 -7.15
N ASP A 88 7.46 2.07 -7.97
CA ASP A 88 8.41 3.17 -7.78
C ASP A 88 7.98 4.37 -8.64
N THR A 89 7.75 5.50 -8.00
CA THR A 89 7.33 6.74 -8.66
C THR A 89 8.44 7.77 -8.77
N GLU A 90 9.56 7.54 -8.09
CA GLU A 90 10.68 8.49 -7.99
C GLU A 90 11.96 7.94 -8.64
N ALA A 91 11.92 6.72 -9.20
CA ALA A 91 13.09 6.00 -9.70
C ALA A 91 14.21 5.88 -8.64
N ALA A 92 13.80 5.75 -7.38
CA ALA A 92 14.72 5.71 -6.23
C ALA A 92 15.32 4.32 -5.98
N ILE A 93 14.69 3.26 -6.48
CA ILE A 93 15.08 1.88 -6.23
C ILE A 93 16.21 1.48 -7.18
N THR A 94 17.40 1.25 -6.60
CA THR A 94 18.58 0.79 -7.32
C THR A 94 19.10 -0.52 -6.77
N LYS A 95 19.86 -1.26 -7.59
CA LYS A 95 20.53 -2.51 -7.15
C LYS A 95 21.42 -2.29 -5.93
N GLY A 96 22.17 -1.18 -5.91
CA GLY A 96 23.05 -0.82 -4.79
C GLY A 96 22.26 -0.57 -3.49
N LEU A 97 21.15 0.12 -3.58
CA LEU A 97 20.27 0.37 -2.43
C LEU A 97 19.71 -0.95 -1.88
N LEU A 98 19.19 -1.83 -2.73
CA LEU A 98 18.65 -3.12 -2.30
C LEU A 98 19.73 -4.00 -1.67
N ALA A 99 20.92 -4.08 -2.29
CA ALA A 99 22.05 -4.82 -1.76
C ALA A 99 22.51 -4.30 -0.38
N SER A 100 22.61 -2.98 -0.21
CA SER A 100 22.98 -2.35 1.07
C SER A 100 21.98 -2.61 2.19
N ARG A 101 20.72 -2.97 1.85
CA ARG A 101 19.66 -3.34 2.78
C ARG A 101 19.52 -4.85 2.99
N GLY A 102 20.33 -5.66 2.29
CA GLY A 102 20.23 -7.12 2.35
C GLY A 102 18.93 -7.68 1.76
N ILE A 103 18.35 -6.98 0.78
CA ILE A 103 17.14 -7.40 0.07
C ILE A 103 17.51 -8.24 -1.13
N ASP A 104 16.94 -9.44 -1.26
CA ASP A 104 17.14 -10.30 -2.42
C ASP A 104 16.46 -9.67 -3.65
N GLN A 105 17.28 -9.24 -4.60
CA GLN A 105 16.83 -8.57 -5.81
C GLN A 105 16.03 -9.48 -6.75
N ASN A 106 16.20 -10.81 -6.65
CA ASN A 106 15.47 -11.78 -7.48
C ASN A 106 14.03 -11.96 -7.04
N ARG A 107 13.70 -11.49 -5.83
CA ARG A 107 12.35 -11.58 -5.26
C ARG A 107 11.62 -10.23 -5.18
N LEU A 108 12.19 -9.19 -5.79
CA LEU A 108 11.59 -7.85 -5.82
C LEU A 108 11.44 -7.39 -7.27
N VAL A 109 10.20 -7.16 -7.68
CA VAL A 109 9.84 -6.61 -9.01
C VAL A 109 9.62 -5.12 -8.86
N VAL A 110 10.46 -4.31 -9.51
CA VAL A 110 10.28 -2.85 -9.56
C VAL A 110 9.39 -2.50 -10.74
N VAL A 111 8.30 -1.80 -10.47
CA VAL A 111 7.32 -1.36 -11.44
C VAL A 111 7.27 0.16 -11.46
N ASN A 112 7.91 0.79 -12.44
CA ASN A 112 7.83 2.25 -12.57
C ASN A 112 6.41 2.66 -12.98
N VAL A 113 5.87 3.67 -12.28
CA VAL A 113 4.54 4.22 -12.50
C VAL A 113 4.59 5.74 -12.38
N VAL A 114 3.87 6.42 -13.25
CA VAL A 114 3.82 7.88 -13.33
C VAL A 114 2.44 8.41 -12.99
N THR A 115 1.38 7.66 -13.33
CA THR A 115 -0.01 8.09 -13.11
C THR A 115 -0.76 7.17 -12.16
N ILE A 116 -1.81 7.74 -11.55
CA ILE A 116 -2.73 6.99 -10.68
C ILE A 116 -3.44 5.89 -11.47
N GLU A 117 -3.81 6.17 -12.71
CA GLU A 117 -4.47 5.26 -13.62
C GLU A 117 -3.56 4.08 -13.96
N GLU A 118 -2.30 4.36 -14.23
CA GLU A 118 -1.28 3.34 -14.51
C GLU A 118 -1.03 2.44 -13.30
N PHE A 119 -0.82 3.03 -12.12
CA PHE A 119 -0.69 2.28 -10.86
C PHE A 119 -1.89 1.37 -10.64
N ARG A 120 -3.11 1.94 -10.70
CA ARG A 120 -4.35 1.19 -10.53
C ARG A 120 -4.44 0.01 -11.49
N SER A 121 -4.18 0.24 -12.78
CA SER A 121 -4.28 -0.78 -13.82
C SER A 121 -3.28 -1.92 -13.58
N LYS A 122 -2.00 -1.58 -13.31
CA LYS A 122 -0.94 -2.58 -13.07
C LYS A 122 -1.18 -3.36 -11.77
N ALA A 123 -1.58 -2.69 -10.69
CA ALA A 123 -1.85 -3.33 -9.42
C ALA A 123 -3.06 -4.27 -9.49
N LEU A 124 -4.18 -3.84 -10.08
CA LEU A 124 -5.36 -4.69 -10.29
C LEU A 124 -5.04 -5.92 -11.14
N ARG A 125 -4.26 -5.74 -12.21
CA ARG A 125 -3.84 -6.83 -13.09
C ARG A 125 -2.97 -7.85 -12.35
N ALA A 126 -2.05 -7.39 -11.50
CA ALA A 126 -1.22 -8.26 -10.68
C ALA A 126 -2.05 -9.07 -9.68
N VAL A 127 -3.00 -8.44 -8.99
CA VAL A 127 -3.90 -9.14 -8.06
C VAL A 127 -4.79 -10.15 -8.80
N ASP A 128 -5.32 -9.79 -9.98
CA ASP A 128 -6.16 -10.71 -10.77
C ASP A 128 -5.39 -11.96 -11.24
N ILE A 129 -4.11 -11.79 -11.61
CA ILE A 129 -3.24 -12.92 -11.94
C ILE A 129 -3.03 -13.79 -10.70
N TYR A 130 -2.75 -13.18 -9.55
CA TYR A 130 -2.55 -13.87 -8.27
C TYR A 130 -3.79 -14.68 -7.87
N LEU A 131 -4.98 -14.09 -7.94
CA LEU A 131 -6.24 -14.75 -7.57
C LEU A 131 -6.61 -15.89 -8.53
N LYS A 132 -6.23 -15.80 -9.81
CA LYS A 132 -6.43 -16.90 -10.80
C LYS A 132 -5.46 -18.06 -10.63
N THR A 133 -4.38 -17.87 -9.90
CA THR A 133 -3.46 -18.96 -9.55
C THR A 133 -4.15 -19.84 -8.50
N GLU A 134 -4.05 -21.16 -8.65
CA GLU A 134 -4.55 -22.13 -7.68
C GLU A 134 -3.97 -21.83 -6.30
N GLU A 135 -4.78 -21.91 -5.24
CA GLU A 135 -4.43 -21.47 -3.89
C GLU A 135 -3.15 -22.15 -3.37
N GLU A 136 -2.99 -23.44 -3.63
CA GLU A 136 -1.80 -24.23 -3.25
C GLU A 136 -0.51 -23.75 -3.93
N ASN A 137 -0.63 -23.06 -5.06
CA ASN A 137 0.50 -22.51 -5.83
C ASN A 137 0.75 -21.01 -5.56
N ARG A 138 -0.12 -20.37 -4.77
CA ARG A 138 0.03 -18.94 -4.39
C ARG A 138 1.17 -18.80 -3.38
N LYS A 139 2.17 -18.03 -3.76
CA LYS A 139 3.27 -17.67 -2.85
C LYS A 139 2.97 -16.36 -2.14
N PRO A 140 3.46 -16.16 -0.89
CA PRO A 140 3.27 -14.89 -0.20
C PRO A 140 3.71 -13.71 -1.07
N CYS A 141 2.84 -12.70 -1.17
CA CYS A 141 3.08 -11.52 -2.00
C CYS A 141 2.81 -10.25 -1.19
N MET A 142 3.61 -9.23 -1.43
CA MET A 142 3.47 -7.90 -0.83
C MET A 142 3.55 -6.83 -1.91
N PHE A 143 2.77 -5.75 -1.76
CA PHE A 143 2.84 -4.58 -2.62
C PHE A 143 3.34 -3.36 -1.85
N VAL A 144 4.13 -2.53 -2.53
CA VAL A 144 4.56 -1.22 -2.03
C VAL A 144 4.29 -0.17 -3.10
N LEU A 145 3.77 0.98 -2.72
CA LEU A 145 3.69 2.18 -3.55
C LEU A 145 4.50 3.30 -2.91
N ASP A 146 5.59 3.68 -3.53
CA ASP A 146 6.49 4.72 -3.04
C ASP A 146 6.78 5.78 -4.14
N SER A 147 6.16 6.94 -4.10
CA SER A 147 5.17 7.48 -3.18
C SER A 147 3.89 7.87 -3.91
N LEU A 148 2.73 7.79 -3.22
CA LEU A 148 1.45 8.24 -3.79
C LEU A 148 1.46 9.72 -4.19
N GLY A 149 2.13 10.57 -3.41
CA GLY A 149 2.17 12.01 -3.65
C GLY A 149 2.78 12.40 -4.99
N MET A 150 3.68 11.58 -5.53
CA MET A 150 4.38 11.83 -6.80
C MET A 150 3.58 11.42 -8.04
N LEU A 151 2.53 10.60 -7.87
CA LEU A 151 1.70 10.23 -9.00
C LEU A 151 0.92 11.44 -9.54
N SER A 152 0.96 11.62 -10.85
CA SER A 152 0.10 12.53 -11.61
C SER A 152 -1.19 11.85 -12.05
N THR A 153 -2.08 12.58 -12.72
CA THR A 153 -3.16 11.99 -13.50
C THR A 153 -2.79 12.03 -14.99
N GLU A 154 -3.38 11.15 -15.81
CA GLU A 154 -3.19 11.21 -17.28
C GLU A 154 -3.60 12.59 -17.82
N LYS A 155 -4.61 13.21 -17.20
CA LYS A 155 -5.06 14.55 -17.54
C LYS A 155 -4.00 15.61 -17.21
N GLU A 156 -3.38 15.58 -16.03
CA GLU A 156 -2.29 16.50 -15.65
C GLU A 156 -1.14 16.42 -16.67
N ILE A 157 -0.76 15.22 -17.10
CA ILE A 157 0.30 15.03 -18.10
C ILE A 157 -0.13 15.60 -19.47
N THR A 158 -1.35 15.30 -19.91
CA THR A 158 -1.87 15.80 -21.19
C THR A 158 -1.99 17.32 -21.21
N ASP A 159 -2.46 17.92 -20.12
CA ASP A 159 -2.59 19.38 -20.00
C ASP A 159 -1.20 20.05 -19.98
N ALA A 160 -0.22 19.45 -19.31
CA ALA A 160 1.16 19.95 -19.30
C ALA A 160 1.81 19.92 -20.69
N LEU A 161 1.60 18.84 -21.47
CA LEU A 161 2.09 18.72 -22.83
C LEU A 161 1.45 19.75 -23.81
N ASN A 162 0.26 20.24 -23.48
CA ASN A 162 -0.47 21.24 -24.26
C ASN A 162 -0.35 22.66 -23.69
N ASP A 163 0.64 22.90 -22.80
CA ASP A 163 0.88 24.19 -22.14
C ASP A 163 -0.35 24.76 -21.37
N LYS A 164 -1.26 23.89 -20.94
CA LYS A 164 -2.43 24.29 -20.16
C LYS A 164 -2.11 24.25 -18.67
N GLN A 165 -2.16 25.38 -18.02
CA GLN A 165 -1.97 25.50 -16.54
C GLN A 165 -3.32 25.33 -15.80
N VAL A 166 -3.95 24.17 -15.95
CA VAL A 166 -5.22 23.88 -15.27
C VAL A 166 -4.98 22.89 -14.14
N ARG A 167 -5.34 23.28 -12.91
CA ARG A 167 -5.26 22.36 -11.77
C ARG A 167 -6.28 21.23 -11.93
N ASP A 168 -5.82 20.00 -11.92
CA ASP A 168 -6.73 18.85 -11.96
C ASP A 168 -7.41 18.63 -10.60
N MET A 169 -8.71 18.94 -10.56
CA MET A 169 -9.56 18.75 -9.38
C MET A 169 -10.03 17.29 -9.23
N THR A 170 -9.75 16.42 -10.20
CA THR A 170 -10.23 15.02 -10.21
C THR A 170 -9.24 14.06 -9.53
N LYS A 171 -7.99 14.47 -9.29
CA LYS A 171 -6.93 13.63 -8.70
C LYS A 171 -7.38 12.91 -7.43
N SER A 172 -8.01 13.64 -6.49
CA SER A 172 -8.49 13.06 -5.23
C SER A 172 -9.57 12.00 -5.44
N GLN A 173 -10.45 12.17 -6.44
CA GLN A 173 -11.48 11.19 -6.78
C GLN A 173 -10.87 9.95 -7.43
N LEU A 174 -9.87 10.12 -8.30
CA LEU A 174 -9.15 9.01 -8.94
C LEU A 174 -8.39 8.17 -7.90
N VAL A 175 -7.70 8.81 -6.95
CA VAL A 175 -7.06 8.14 -5.82
C VAL A 175 -8.09 7.32 -5.03
N LYS A 176 -9.19 7.95 -4.61
CA LYS A 176 -10.26 7.27 -3.88
C LYS A 176 -10.84 6.09 -4.66
N GLY A 177 -11.07 6.26 -5.95
CA GLY A 177 -11.56 5.20 -6.85
C GLY A 177 -10.59 4.04 -6.97
N ALA A 178 -9.30 4.30 -7.15
CA ALA A 178 -8.25 3.29 -7.25
C ALA A 178 -8.16 2.45 -5.97
N PHE A 179 -8.05 3.09 -4.82
CA PHE A 179 -7.93 2.38 -3.54
C PHE A 179 -9.19 1.62 -3.16
N ARG A 180 -10.38 2.15 -3.47
CA ARG A 180 -11.64 1.43 -3.24
C ARG A 180 -11.70 0.10 -4.00
N MET A 181 -11.23 0.07 -5.25
CA MET A 181 -11.17 -1.15 -6.06
C MET A 181 -10.12 -2.13 -5.55
N LEU A 182 -8.96 -1.62 -5.13
CA LEU A 182 -7.86 -2.44 -4.65
C LEU A 182 -8.13 -3.04 -3.27
N THR A 183 -8.78 -2.32 -2.35
CA THR A 183 -8.96 -2.75 -0.96
C THR A 183 -9.60 -4.13 -0.84
N LEU A 184 -10.70 -4.36 -1.55
CA LEU A 184 -11.40 -5.65 -1.48
C LEU A 184 -10.55 -6.78 -2.07
N LYS A 185 -9.99 -6.56 -3.26
CA LYS A 185 -9.20 -7.58 -3.97
C LYS A 185 -7.89 -7.93 -3.22
N LEU A 186 -7.21 -6.93 -2.67
CA LEU A 186 -6.01 -7.15 -1.85
C LEU A 186 -6.36 -7.92 -0.57
N GLY A 187 -7.50 -7.59 0.06
CA GLY A 187 -8.02 -8.32 1.21
C GLY A 187 -8.30 -9.79 0.91
N GLN A 188 -8.97 -10.07 -0.20
CA GLN A 188 -9.25 -11.43 -0.68
C GLN A 188 -7.96 -12.21 -0.99
N ALA A 189 -6.96 -11.54 -1.55
CA ALA A 189 -5.67 -12.12 -1.91
C ALA A 189 -4.70 -12.26 -0.72
N ASN A 190 -5.03 -11.74 0.47
CA ASN A 190 -4.10 -11.60 1.60
C ASN A 190 -2.79 -10.88 1.21
N ILE A 191 -2.88 -9.87 0.33
CA ILE A 191 -1.74 -9.07 -0.11
C ILE A 191 -1.73 -7.74 0.65
N PRO A 192 -0.75 -7.49 1.54
CA PRO A 192 -0.57 -6.20 2.17
C PRO A 192 -0.11 -5.16 1.15
N LEU A 193 -0.62 -3.94 1.25
CA LEU A 193 -0.15 -2.79 0.49
C LEU A 193 0.40 -1.72 1.43
N ILE A 194 1.69 -1.43 1.31
CA ILE A 194 2.31 -0.29 1.96
C ILE A 194 2.27 0.90 1.01
N VAL A 195 1.81 2.04 1.49
CA VAL A 195 1.77 3.28 0.71
C VAL A 195 2.54 4.35 1.44
N THR A 196 3.61 4.85 0.84
CA THR A 196 4.26 6.05 1.36
C THR A 196 3.59 7.30 0.78
N ASN A 197 3.57 8.39 1.54
CA ASN A 197 2.98 9.64 1.09
C ASN A 197 3.65 10.86 1.73
N HIS A 198 3.58 12.00 1.06
CA HIS A 198 4.04 13.26 1.59
C HIS A 198 2.98 13.96 2.42
N THR A 199 3.42 14.66 3.47
CA THR A 199 2.58 15.56 4.24
C THR A 199 2.91 17.01 3.89
N TYR A 200 1.89 17.87 3.90
CA TYR A 200 1.98 19.28 3.61
C TYR A 200 1.30 20.08 4.73
N ASP A 201 1.82 21.26 5.02
CA ASP A 201 1.19 22.16 5.98
C ASP A 201 -0.14 22.70 5.44
N VAL A 202 -1.15 22.72 6.30
CA VAL A 202 -2.46 23.29 5.96
C VAL A 202 -2.38 24.79 6.08
N ILE A 203 -2.43 25.49 4.94
CA ILE A 203 -2.39 26.96 4.89
C ILE A 203 -3.69 27.52 5.48
N GLY A 204 -3.56 28.45 6.44
CA GLY A 204 -4.71 29.11 7.07
C GLY A 204 -5.30 28.41 8.28
N SER A 205 -4.70 27.31 8.74
CA SER A 205 -5.05 26.71 10.02
C SER A 205 -4.46 27.51 11.19
N TYR A 206 -5.28 27.78 12.22
CA TYR A 206 -4.85 28.48 13.43
C TYR A 206 -3.86 27.66 14.28
N VAL A 207 -3.92 26.34 14.14
CA VAL A 207 -2.97 25.38 14.73
C VAL A 207 -2.20 24.74 13.58
N PRO A 208 -0.85 24.68 13.63
CA PRO A 208 -0.07 23.98 12.62
C PRO A 208 -0.54 22.54 12.48
N THR A 209 -1.22 22.24 11.38
CA THR A 209 -1.72 20.90 11.06
C THR A 209 -1.15 20.44 9.74
N LYS A 210 -0.79 19.17 9.64
CA LYS A 210 -0.27 18.56 8.42
C LYS A 210 -1.32 17.62 7.84
N GLU A 211 -1.48 17.68 6.53
CA GLU A 211 -2.34 16.76 5.79
C GLU A 211 -1.53 15.96 4.77
N MET A 212 -1.98 14.72 4.53
CA MET A 212 -1.41 13.87 3.49
C MET A 212 -1.81 14.38 2.11
N GLY A 213 -0.87 14.37 1.17
CA GLY A 213 -1.14 14.64 -0.23
C GLY A 213 -2.19 13.69 -0.82
N GLY A 214 -2.91 14.14 -1.86
CA GLY A 214 -3.97 13.35 -2.50
C GLY A 214 -5.33 13.39 -1.80
N GLY A 215 -5.50 14.25 -0.79
CA GLY A 215 -6.77 14.47 -0.10
C GLY A 215 -7.21 13.32 0.81
N SER A 216 -8.50 13.27 1.17
CA SER A 216 -9.08 12.26 2.09
C SER A 216 -9.16 10.84 1.51
N GLY A 217 -8.81 10.66 0.23
CA GLY A 217 -9.00 9.38 -0.47
C GLY A 217 -8.23 8.21 0.16
N LEU A 218 -6.96 8.40 0.51
CA LEU A 218 -6.15 7.38 1.18
C LEU A 218 -6.59 7.20 2.64
N LYS A 219 -6.89 8.30 3.37
CA LYS A 219 -7.36 8.24 4.75
C LYS A 219 -8.62 7.39 4.94
N SER A 220 -9.53 7.41 3.95
CA SER A 220 -10.81 6.70 4.05
C SER A 220 -10.70 5.19 3.80
N VAL A 221 -9.61 4.70 3.25
CA VAL A 221 -9.44 3.28 2.85
C VAL A 221 -8.24 2.59 3.51
N SER A 222 -7.28 3.33 4.08
CA SER A 222 -6.18 2.72 4.81
C SER A 222 -6.60 2.35 6.24
N TYR A 223 -6.22 1.14 6.64
CA TYR A 223 -6.50 0.60 7.97
C TYR A 223 -5.70 1.32 9.07
N THR A 224 -4.44 1.60 8.79
CA THR A 224 -3.53 2.29 9.70
C THR A 224 -2.82 3.45 9.01
N HIS A 225 -2.75 4.59 9.70
CA HIS A 225 -1.99 5.75 9.25
C HIS A 225 -0.89 6.04 10.26
N LEU A 226 0.33 6.08 9.80
CA LEU A 226 1.46 6.50 10.59
C LEU A 226 2.06 7.77 9.97
N THR A 227 2.20 8.82 10.77
CA THR A 227 2.88 10.05 10.39
C THR A 227 4.25 10.08 11.05
N LEU A 228 5.31 10.07 10.24
CA LEU A 228 6.68 10.18 10.74
C LEU A 228 6.95 11.62 11.15
N PRO A 229 7.59 11.84 12.33
CA PRO A 229 7.99 13.17 12.75
C PRO A 229 9.10 13.71 11.84
N THR A 230 9.11 15.02 11.66
CA THR A 230 10.21 15.70 10.99
C THR A 230 11.43 15.69 11.91
N ILE A 231 12.52 15.08 11.47
CA ILE A 231 13.78 15.12 12.19
C ILE A 231 14.51 16.38 11.71
N TYR A 232 14.53 17.40 12.53
CA TYR A 232 15.43 18.53 12.30
C TYR A 232 16.84 18.03 12.62
N SER A 233 17.72 17.97 11.62
CA SER A 233 19.15 17.83 11.88
C SER A 233 19.63 19.09 12.59
N VAL A 234 20.09 18.94 13.81
CA VAL A 234 20.79 19.99 14.57
C VAL A 234 22.17 20.17 13.96
#